data_6e8c338cfca179c4ad6f40b2593aba23
#
_entry.id   6e8c338cfca179c4ad6f40b2593aba23
#
_cell.length_a   1.000
_cell.length_b   1.000
_cell.length_c   1.000
_cell.angle_alpha   90.00
_cell.angle_beta   90.00
_cell.angle_gamma   90.00
#
_symmetry.space_group_name_H-M   'P 1'
#
loop_
_entity.id
_entity.type
_entity.pdbx_description
1 polymer ?
#
loop_
_entity_poly.entity_id
_entity_poly.type
_entity_poly.pdbx_seq_one_letter_code
_entity_poly.pdbx_strand_id
1 'polypeptide(L)'
;MFNLVKKPEVSEATRLEQMQLEELMLYLIRYGKPRVSYHDGGWYCKVEMNTNTKGTQFDVASDFDQPTPLHAARMCHERIIGAMKALGV
;
A
#
# COMPACT_ATOMS: atom_id res chain seq x y z
N MET A 1 8.72 -26.29 -26.39
CA MET A 1 8.76 -25.69 -26.05
C MET A 1 8.51 -25.31 -25.37
N PHE A 2 8.38 -25.22 -25.15
CA PHE A 2 8.29 -24.53 -24.53
C PHE A 2 7.97 -24.07 -23.80
N ASN A 3 8.11 -24.17 -23.51
CA ASN A 3 7.95 -23.52 -22.85
C ASN A 3 7.95 -23.01 -22.39
N LEU A 4 8.14 -23.23 -22.44
CA LEU A 4 8.24 -22.54 -22.12
C LEU A 4 8.26 -21.78 -21.73
N VAL A 5 8.73 -21.59 -22.04
CA VAL A 5 8.73 -20.81 -21.57
C VAL A 5 7.79 -20.18 -21.11
N LYS A 6 7.53 -20.38 -20.45
CA LYS A 6 6.55 -19.75 -19.97
C LYS A 6 6.94 -18.83 -19.03
N LYS A 7 6.33 -17.79 -18.96
CA LYS A 7 6.63 -16.87 -18.02
C LYS A 7 6.39 -17.53 -16.76
N PRO A 8 7.05 -17.10 -15.78
CA PRO A 8 6.93 -17.67 -14.51
C PRO A 8 5.51 -17.64 -14.12
N GLU A 9 5.01 -18.74 -13.75
CA GLU A 9 3.73 -18.74 -13.37
C GLU A 9 3.61 -18.15 -12.07
N VAL A 10 2.73 -17.22 -11.93
CA VAL A 10 2.46 -16.58 -10.66
C VAL A 10 1.67 -17.59 -9.86
N SER A 11 2.10 -17.90 -8.67
CA SER A 11 1.39 -18.86 -7.85
C SER A 11 0.03 -18.30 -7.48
N GLU A 12 -0.85 -19.17 -7.07
CA GLU A 12 -2.17 -18.76 -6.66
C GLU A 12 -2.10 -17.80 -5.50
N ALA A 13 -1.22 -18.07 -4.55
CA ALA A 13 -1.06 -17.19 -3.40
C ALA A 13 -0.60 -15.80 -3.82
N THR A 14 0.33 -15.73 -4.76
CA THR A 14 0.81 -14.45 -5.24
C THR A 14 -0.28 -13.70 -5.98
N ARG A 15 -1.07 -14.42 -6.74
CA ARG A 15 -2.15 -13.81 -7.47
C ARG A 15 -3.18 -13.22 -6.51
N LEU A 16 -3.53 -13.96 -5.47
CA LEU A 16 -4.46 -13.46 -4.46
C LEU A 16 -3.90 -12.24 -3.75
N GLU A 17 -2.61 -12.27 -3.47
CA GLU A 17 -1.95 -11.15 -2.85
C GLU A 17 -2.04 -9.90 -3.72
N GLN A 18 -1.84 -10.06 -5.02
CA GLN A 18 -1.92 -8.93 -5.93
C GLN A 18 -3.35 -8.38 -6.00
N MET A 19 -4.34 -9.26 -6.00
CA MET A 19 -5.72 -8.81 -6.01
C MET A 19 -6.06 -8.06 -4.74
N GLN A 20 -5.57 -8.54 -3.61
CA GLN A 20 -5.80 -7.86 -2.34
C GLN A 20 -5.11 -6.51 -2.31
N LEU A 21 -3.92 -6.44 -2.88
CA LEU A 21 -3.20 -5.18 -2.94
C LEU A 21 -3.95 -4.16 -3.78
N GLU A 22 -4.42 -4.57 -4.95
CA GLU A 22 -5.17 -3.66 -5.81
C GLU A 22 -6.42 -3.15 -5.12
N GLU A 23 -7.12 -4.05 -4.45
CA GLU A 23 -8.32 -3.68 -3.75
C GLU A 23 -8.00 -2.67 -2.63
N LEU A 24 -6.94 -2.94 -1.91
CA LEU A 24 -6.53 -2.07 -0.82
C LEU A 24 -6.09 -0.71 -1.35
N MET A 25 -5.41 -0.68 -2.49
CA MET A 25 -5.01 0.58 -3.09
C MET A 25 -6.21 1.44 -3.46
N LEU A 26 -7.31 0.81 -3.87
CA LEU A 26 -8.53 1.55 -4.16
C LEU A 26 -9.09 2.21 -2.89
N TYR A 27 -8.93 1.57 -1.75
CA TYR A 27 -9.30 2.20 -0.49
C TYR A 27 -8.38 3.35 -0.15
N LEU A 28 -7.09 3.15 -0.36
CA LEU A 28 -6.12 4.19 -0.03
C LEU A 28 -6.31 5.44 -0.89
N ILE A 29 -6.74 5.25 -2.13
CA ILE A 29 -7.00 6.38 -3.02
C ILE A 29 -8.07 7.30 -2.46
N ARG A 30 -8.97 6.77 -1.67
CA ARG A 30 -10.00 7.60 -1.05
C ARG A 30 -9.42 8.58 -0.05
N TYR A 31 -8.29 8.23 0.54
CA TYR A 31 -7.67 9.08 1.56
C TYR A 31 -6.64 10.03 0.99
N GLY A 32 -6.08 9.69 -0.15
CA GLY A 32 -5.04 10.53 -0.72
C GLY A 32 -4.38 9.90 -1.92
N LYS A 33 -3.11 10.17 -2.09
CA LYS A 33 -2.35 9.66 -3.21
C LYS A 33 -1.40 8.57 -2.72
N PRO A 34 -1.74 7.30 -2.93
CA PRO A 34 -0.89 6.22 -2.45
C PRO A 34 0.27 5.96 -3.39
N ARG A 35 1.37 5.54 -2.82
CA ARG A 35 2.55 5.19 -3.57
C ARG A 35 3.25 4.04 -2.88
N VAL A 36 3.59 3.03 -3.65
CA VAL A 36 4.32 1.88 -3.13
C VAL A 36 5.67 1.84 -3.82
N SER A 37 6.73 1.68 -3.05
CA SER A 37 8.06 1.63 -3.64
C SER A 37 8.90 0.60 -2.91
N TYR A 38 10.03 0.26 -3.51
CA TYR A 38 10.93 -0.76 -3.00
C TYR A 38 12.29 -0.12 -2.75
N HIS A 39 12.81 -0.33 -1.54
CA HIS A 39 14.11 0.22 -1.17
C HIS A 39 14.90 -0.79 -0.37
N ASP A 40 16.10 -1.09 -0.83
CA ASP A 40 17.04 -1.90 -0.05
C ASP A 40 16.44 -3.17 0.51
N GLY A 41 15.69 -3.88 -0.31
CA GLY A 41 15.14 -5.17 0.10
C GLY A 41 13.84 -5.10 0.84
N GLY A 42 13.28 -3.92 1.02
CA GLY A 42 12.01 -3.76 1.72
C GLY A 42 11.01 -2.96 0.93
N TRP A 43 9.75 -3.16 1.22
CA TRP A 43 8.67 -2.42 0.58
C TRP A 43 8.16 -1.34 1.51
N TYR A 44 7.63 -0.30 0.90
CA TYR A 44 7.25 0.91 1.61
C TYR A 44 6.03 1.51 0.92
N CYS A 45 5.04 1.88 1.69
CA CYS A 45 3.85 2.51 1.15
C CYS A 45 3.64 3.84 1.85
N LYS A 46 3.33 4.86 1.08
CA LYS A 46 3.05 6.19 1.61
C LYS A 46 1.81 6.74 0.95
N VAL A 47 0.99 7.42 1.72
CA VAL A 47 -0.20 8.08 1.20
C VAL A 47 -0.11 9.56 1.57
N GLU A 48 -0.13 10.42 0.55
CA GLU A 48 -0.23 11.85 0.78
C GLU A 48 -1.71 12.14 1.02
N MET A 49 -2.04 12.47 2.23
CA MET A 49 -3.44 12.58 2.62
C MET A 49 -4.11 13.79 2.00
N ASN A 50 -5.34 13.59 1.54
CA ASN A 50 -6.14 14.68 1.01
C ASN A 50 -6.90 15.33 2.15
N THR A 51 -6.23 16.04 3.00
CA THR A 51 -6.97 16.67 4.06
C THR A 51 -7.28 18.06 3.63
N ASN A 52 -8.45 18.50 3.95
CA ASN A 52 -8.82 19.85 3.68
C ASN A 52 -8.90 20.66 4.92
N THR A 53 -8.40 20.16 5.98
CA THR A 53 -8.60 20.79 7.25
C THR A 53 -7.60 21.91 7.39
N LYS A 54 -8.03 23.09 7.05
CA LYS A 54 -7.22 24.28 7.27
C LYS A 54 -5.86 24.23 6.65
N GLY A 55 -5.77 23.61 5.50
CA GLY A 55 -4.53 23.61 4.77
C GLY A 55 -3.47 22.69 5.33
N THR A 56 -3.82 21.91 6.32
CA THR A 56 -2.85 20.99 6.89
C THR A 56 -2.75 19.77 5.99
N GLN A 57 -1.54 19.47 5.60
CA GLN A 57 -1.31 18.31 4.78
C GLN A 57 -0.31 17.43 5.47
N PHE A 58 -0.52 16.14 5.46
CA PHE A 58 0.42 15.24 6.07
C PHE A 58 0.41 13.91 5.32
N ASP A 59 1.46 13.16 5.49
CA ASP A 59 1.60 11.86 4.87
C ASP A 59 1.48 10.79 5.92
N VAL A 60 0.96 9.65 5.53
CA VAL A 60 0.96 8.49 6.39
C VAL A 60 1.74 7.40 5.65
N ALA A 61 2.62 6.73 6.34
CA ALA A 61 3.50 5.79 5.69
C ALA A 61 3.69 4.53 6.51
N SER A 62 4.07 3.46 5.84
CA SER A 62 4.50 2.25 6.49
C SER A 62 5.98 2.38 6.85
N ASP A 63 6.47 1.38 7.58
CA ASP A 63 7.92 1.26 7.73
C ASP A 63 8.53 0.84 6.41
N PHE A 64 9.83 1.01 6.29
CA PHE A 64 10.52 0.76 5.02
C PHE A 64 10.85 -0.71 4.76
N ASP A 65 10.73 -1.54 5.75
CA ASP A 65 11.23 -2.90 5.67
C ASP A 65 10.15 -3.95 5.53
N GLN A 66 9.06 -3.61 4.89
CA GLN A 66 7.97 -4.56 4.77
C GLN A 66 8.30 -5.63 3.75
N PRO A 67 7.93 -6.87 4.01
CA PRO A 67 8.34 -7.98 3.13
C PRO A 67 7.62 -8.00 1.79
N THR A 68 6.45 -7.42 1.69
CA THR A 68 5.71 -7.39 0.42
C THR A 68 4.99 -6.07 0.29
N PRO A 69 4.60 -5.71 -0.94
CA PRO A 69 3.80 -4.50 -1.12
C PRO A 69 2.49 -4.54 -0.34
N LEU A 70 1.90 -5.72 -0.21
CA LEU A 70 0.64 -5.84 0.51
C LEU A 70 0.83 -5.55 1.99
N HIS A 71 1.91 -6.04 2.58
CA HIS A 71 2.21 -5.74 3.98
C HIS A 71 2.39 -4.23 4.17
N ALA A 72 3.12 -3.60 3.25
CA ALA A 72 3.34 -2.16 3.35
C ALA A 72 2.02 -1.41 3.25
N ALA A 73 1.18 -1.78 2.30
CA ALA A 73 -0.10 -1.12 2.11
C ALA A 73 -1.03 -1.33 3.31
N ARG A 74 -1.02 -2.52 3.87
CA ARG A 74 -1.85 -2.80 5.05
C ARG A 74 -1.40 -1.97 6.26
N MET A 75 -0.11 -1.91 6.47
CA MET A 75 0.42 -1.12 7.57
C MET A 75 0.08 0.34 7.39
N CYS A 76 0.21 0.85 6.18
CA CYS A 76 -0.12 2.23 5.89
C CYS A 76 -1.61 2.49 6.15
N HIS A 77 -2.45 1.56 5.71
CA HIS A 77 -3.89 1.70 5.91
C HIS A 77 -4.25 1.72 7.39
N GLU A 78 -3.65 0.84 8.16
CA GLU A 78 -3.91 0.82 9.60
C GLU A 78 -3.50 2.12 10.25
N ARG A 79 -2.38 2.67 9.81
CA ARG A 79 -1.90 3.94 10.34
C ARG A 79 -2.82 5.10 9.96
N ILE A 80 -3.40 5.03 8.76
CA ILE A 80 -4.38 6.04 8.36
C ILE A 80 -5.60 5.99 9.27
N ILE A 81 -6.11 4.79 9.52
CA ILE A 81 -7.27 4.63 10.39
C ILE A 81 -6.95 5.19 11.79
N GLY A 82 -5.77 4.86 12.30
CA GLY A 82 -5.35 5.36 13.60
C GLY A 82 -5.24 6.88 13.62
N ALA A 83 -4.68 7.46 12.57
CA ALA A 83 -4.54 8.91 12.48
C ALA A 83 -5.91 9.59 12.39
N MET A 84 -6.81 9.03 11.62
CA MET A 84 -8.14 9.58 11.50
C MET A 84 -8.86 9.55 12.84
N LYS A 85 -8.72 8.48 13.57
CA LYS A 85 -9.29 8.38 14.90
C LYS A 85 -8.71 9.44 15.82
N ALA A 86 -7.41 9.61 15.78
CA ALA A 86 -6.75 10.59 16.64
C ALA A 86 -7.19 12.01 16.32
N LEU A 87 -7.52 12.27 15.05
CA LEU A 87 -8.00 13.58 14.65
C LEU A 87 -9.51 13.78 14.86
N GLY A 88 -10.18 12.73 15.24
CA GLY A 88 -11.61 12.84 15.48
C GLY A 88 -12.46 12.86 14.24
N VAL A 89 -11.96 12.27 13.16
CA VAL A 89 -12.73 12.23 11.91
C VAL A 89 -13.19 10.83 11.57
#